data_06c5a4923caa58d35ef5793bf6402134
#
_entry.id   06c5a4923caa58d35ef5793bf6402134
#
_cell.length_a   1.000
_cell.length_b   1.000
_cell.length_c   1.000
_cell.angle_alpha   90.00
_cell.angle_beta   90.00
_cell.angle_gamma   90.00
#
_symmetry.space_group_name_H-M   'P 1'
#
loop_
_entity.id
_entity.type
_entity.pdbx_description
1 polymer ?
#
loop_
_entity_poly.entity_id
_entity_poly.type
_entity_poly.pdbx_seq_one_letter_code
_entity_poly.pdbx_strand_id
1 'polypeptide(L)'
;MWSLLAQHTDAIYHCGSLVHFGYPYSALRDANVLGTIEMLKLASTPGRPKRLHYISSLSVFGASTETIGSETAPLPPLAEVHGGYSQSKWVSEKLVALAASRGVPICVHRPGELSKCSIRLSLGDLTRSPL
;
A
#
# COMPACT_ATOMS: atom_id res chain seq x y z
N MET A 1 -6.65 -9.79 -20.88
CA MET A 1 -5.99 -8.73 -20.09
C MET A 1 -5.15 -9.28 -18.95
N TRP A 2 -5.69 -10.14 -18.07
CA TRP A 2 -4.92 -10.71 -16.95
C TRP A 2 -3.66 -11.47 -17.36
N SER A 3 -3.74 -12.36 -18.35
CA SER A 3 -2.59 -13.10 -18.88
C SER A 3 -1.50 -12.18 -19.45
N LEU A 4 -1.89 -11.09 -20.09
CA LEU A 4 -0.96 -10.09 -20.61
C LEU A 4 -0.19 -9.40 -19.45
N LEU A 5 -0.90 -8.97 -18.40
CA LEU A 5 -0.25 -8.40 -17.21
C LEU A 5 0.66 -9.42 -16.53
N ALA A 6 0.23 -10.66 -16.41
CA ALA A 6 1.02 -11.72 -15.82
C ALA A 6 2.34 -11.97 -16.57
N GLN A 7 2.33 -11.82 -17.89
CA GLN A 7 3.51 -12.05 -18.74
C GLN A 7 4.44 -10.85 -18.86
N HIS A 8 3.90 -9.62 -18.85
CA HIS A 8 4.67 -8.40 -19.19
C HIS A 8 4.92 -7.46 -18.03
N THR A 9 4.36 -7.71 -16.83
CA THR A 9 4.63 -6.89 -15.65
C THR A 9 5.84 -7.42 -14.89
N ASP A 10 6.80 -6.54 -14.57
CA ASP A 10 7.99 -6.86 -13.78
C ASP A 10 7.85 -6.42 -12.32
N ALA A 11 7.17 -5.31 -12.07
CA ALA A 11 6.92 -4.77 -10.74
C ALA A 11 5.51 -4.18 -10.65
N ILE A 12 4.94 -4.23 -9.45
CA ILE A 12 3.61 -3.71 -9.15
C ILE A 12 3.75 -2.64 -8.06
N TYR A 13 3.25 -1.44 -8.32
CA TYR A 13 3.10 -0.38 -7.33
C TYR A 13 1.61 -0.26 -7.00
N HIS A 14 1.20 -0.91 -5.91
CA HIS A 14 -0.20 -0.92 -5.49
C HIS A 14 -0.51 0.29 -4.63
N CYS A 15 -0.91 1.39 -5.27
CA CYS A 15 -1.37 2.63 -4.65
C CYS A 15 -2.91 2.72 -4.60
N GLY A 16 -3.62 1.76 -5.20
CA GLY A 16 -5.07 1.75 -5.28
C GLY A 16 -5.71 1.57 -3.90
N SER A 17 -6.44 2.57 -3.45
CA SER A 17 -7.18 2.54 -2.19
C SER A 17 -8.32 3.54 -2.24
N LEU A 18 -9.50 3.12 -1.79
CA LEU A 18 -10.59 4.04 -1.52
C LEU A 18 -10.35 4.67 -0.15
N VAL A 19 -10.00 5.97 -0.15
CA VAL A 19 -9.70 6.72 1.07
C VAL A 19 -10.95 7.45 1.52
N HIS A 20 -11.56 7.00 2.62
CA HIS A 20 -12.70 7.67 3.23
C HIS A 20 -12.75 7.40 4.72
N PHE A 21 -12.52 8.42 5.54
CA PHE A 21 -12.42 8.25 7.00
C PHE A 21 -13.76 8.01 7.71
N GLY A 22 -14.87 8.43 7.12
CA GLY A 22 -16.21 8.24 7.69
C GLY A 22 -16.91 6.93 7.26
N TYR A 23 -16.36 6.17 6.32
CA TYR A 23 -17.00 4.93 5.87
C TYR A 23 -16.65 3.76 6.80
N PRO A 24 -17.62 2.85 7.03
CA PRO A 24 -17.34 1.61 7.75
C PRO A 24 -16.44 0.68 6.94
N TYR A 25 -15.78 -0.24 7.61
CA TYR A 25 -14.92 -1.25 6.99
C TYR A 25 -15.62 -2.00 5.83
N SER A 26 -16.89 -2.36 6.00
CA SER A 26 -17.65 -3.10 5.00
C SER A 26 -17.74 -2.37 3.64
N ALA A 27 -17.83 -1.05 3.65
CA ALA A 27 -17.90 -0.24 2.44
C ALA A 27 -16.53 -0.09 1.74
N LEU A 28 -15.44 -0.26 2.48
CA LEU A 28 -14.07 -0.09 1.98
C LEU A 28 -13.39 -1.42 1.63
N ARG A 29 -13.93 -2.53 2.15
CA ARG A 29 -13.34 -3.87 2.04
C ARG A 29 -13.08 -4.28 0.59
N ASP A 30 -14.04 -4.08 -0.28
CA ASP A 30 -13.93 -4.59 -1.66
C ASP A 30 -12.81 -3.87 -2.43
N ALA A 31 -12.74 -2.55 -2.33
CA ALA A 31 -11.69 -1.79 -2.99
C ALA A 31 -10.31 -2.03 -2.33
N ASN A 32 -10.24 -1.96 -1.00
CA ASN A 32 -8.96 -1.92 -0.31
C ASN A 32 -8.40 -3.32 -0.03
N VAL A 33 -9.25 -4.27 0.37
CA VAL A 33 -8.81 -5.62 0.76
C VAL A 33 -8.88 -6.58 -0.43
N LEU A 34 -10.03 -6.70 -1.11
CA LEU A 34 -10.13 -7.60 -2.24
C LEU A 34 -9.27 -7.11 -3.41
N GLY A 35 -9.20 -5.79 -3.65
CA GLY A 35 -8.26 -5.22 -4.62
C GLY A 35 -6.80 -5.57 -4.32
N THR A 36 -6.40 -5.55 -3.05
CA THR A 36 -5.05 -6.00 -2.64
C THR A 36 -4.84 -7.49 -2.90
N ILE A 37 -5.86 -8.34 -2.66
CA ILE A 37 -5.78 -9.78 -2.97
C ILE A 37 -5.54 -10.00 -4.46
N GLU A 38 -6.20 -9.25 -5.34
CA GLU A 38 -5.96 -9.37 -6.78
C GLU A 38 -4.52 -8.99 -7.16
N MET A 39 -3.96 -7.94 -6.54
CA MET A 39 -2.55 -7.58 -6.77
C MET A 39 -1.59 -8.65 -6.24
N LEU A 40 -1.90 -9.28 -5.11
CA LEU A 40 -1.12 -10.39 -4.58
C LEU A 40 -1.17 -11.63 -5.50
N LYS A 41 -2.34 -11.95 -6.09
CA LYS A 41 -2.46 -13.01 -7.10
C LYS A 41 -1.57 -12.73 -8.32
N LEU A 42 -1.56 -11.49 -8.80
CA LEU A 42 -0.72 -11.08 -9.92
C LEU A 42 0.78 -11.18 -9.55
N ALA A 43 1.15 -10.73 -8.34
CA ALA A 43 2.52 -10.81 -7.85
C ALA A 43 3.01 -12.25 -7.68
N SER A 44 2.11 -13.16 -7.32
CA SER A 44 2.40 -14.58 -7.08
C SER A 44 2.31 -15.45 -8.34
N THR A 45 2.28 -14.87 -9.54
CA THR A 45 2.17 -15.65 -10.80
C THR A 45 3.24 -16.74 -10.85
N PRO A 46 2.87 -18.02 -11.02
CA PRO A 46 3.82 -19.12 -11.06
C PRO A 46 4.89 -18.93 -12.15
N GLY A 47 6.14 -19.27 -11.82
CA GLY A 47 7.28 -19.15 -12.73
C GLY A 47 7.79 -17.73 -12.95
N ARG A 48 7.02 -16.69 -12.58
CA ARG A 48 7.42 -15.29 -12.71
C ARG A 48 6.85 -14.44 -11.56
N PRO A 49 7.33 -14.60 -10.31
CA PRO A 49 6.94 -13.75 -9.20
C PRO A 49 7.36 -12.31 -9.48
N LYS A 50 6.50 -11.34 -9.15
CA LYS A 50 6.71 -9.93 -9.38
C LYS A 50 6.96 -9.21 -8.07
N ARG A 51 7.86 -8.23 -8.08
CA ARG A 51 8.05 -7.37 -6.92
C ARG A 51 6.80 -6.52 -6.70
N LEU A 52 6.24 -6.57 -5.51
CA LEU A 52 5.08 -5.77 -5.10
C LEU A 52 5.52 -4.68 -4.12
N HIS A 53 5.31 -3.43 -4.48
CA HIS A 53 5.38 -2.28 -3.60
C HIS A 53 3.97 -1.95 -3.13
N TYR A 54 3.68 -2.25 -1.87
CA TYR A 54 2.37 -1.98 -1.26
C TYR A 54 2.41 -0.66 -0.51
N ILE A 55 1.57 0.29 -0.91
CA ILE A 55 1.45 1.58 -0.23
C ILE A 55 0.39 1.45 0.87
N SER A 56 0.86 1.33 2.10
CA SER A 56 0.06 1.31 3.32
C SER A 56 -0.18 2.73 3.85
N SER A 57 -0.32 2.88 5.14
CA SER A 57 -0.49 4.17 5.83
C SER A 57 -0.03 4.03 7.28
N LEU A 58 0.42 5.11 7.91
CA LEU A 58 0.66 5.14 9.35
C LEU A 58 -0.63 4.93 10.18
N SER A 59 -1.81 5.13 9.58
CA SER A 59 -3.09 4.90 10.26
C SER A 59 -3.31 3.44 10.69
N VAL A 60 -2.51 2.49 10.21
CA VAL A 60 -2.56 1.08 10.64
C VAL A 60 -2.13 0.89 12.10
N PHE A 61 -1.43 1.86 12.68
CA PHE A 61 -1.00 1.83 14.08
C PHE A 61 -2.06 2.39 15.05
N GLY A 62 -3.19 2.89 14.55
CA GLY A 62 -4.24 3.47 15.38
C GLY A 62 -3.76 4.75 16.08
N ALA A 63 -4.16 4.92 17.34
CA ALA A 63 -3.78 6.05 18.18
C ALA A 63 -2.46 5.83 18.96
N SER A 64 -1.80 4.68 18.80
CA SER A 64 -0.55 4.38 19.50
C SER A 64 0.58 5.24 18.97
N THR A 65 1.11 6.11 19.82
CA THR A 65 2.27 6.97 19.50
C THR A 65 3.60 6.27 19.78
N GLU A 66 3.59 5.19 20.54
CA GLU A 66 4.82 4.52 20.98
C GLU A 66 5.51 3.70 19.88
N THR A 67 4.79 3.32 18.85
CA THR A 67 5.31 2.45 17.77
C THR A 67 5.72 3.20 16.50
N ILE A 68 5.49 4.50 16.43
CA ILE A 68 5.69 5.32 15.21
C ILE A 68 7.18 5.68 14.96
N GLY A 69 8.09 4.91 15.43
CA GLY A 69 9.51 5.23 15.24
C GLY A 69 10.30 4.15 14.50
N SER A 70 9.74 2.99 14.24
CA SER A 70 10.46 1.88 13.61
C SER A 70 9.75 1.38 12.35
N GLU A 71 10.49 1.28 11.25
CA GLU A 71 10.01 0.67 10.00
C GLU A 71 9.62 -0.80 10.18
N THR A 72 10.22 -1.47 11.17
CA THR A 72 9.99 -2.88 11.49
C THR A 72 8.93 -3.09 12.57
N ALA A 73 8.30 -2.01 13.05
CA ALA A 73 7.28 -2.11 14.09
C ALA A 73 6.16 -3.08 13.70
N PRO A 74 5.81 -4.05 14.56
CA PRO A 74 4.71 -4.96 14.31
C PRO A 74 3.37 -4.20 14.32
N LEU A 75 2.42 -4.68 13.52
CA LEU A 75 1.07 -4.13 13.56
C LEU A 75 0.42 -4.43 14.92
N PRO A 76 -0.27 -3.45 15.53
CA PRO A 76 -0.98 -3.63 16.78
C PRO A 76 -2.14 -4.62 16.62
N PRO A 77 -2.76 -5.09 17.71
CA PRO A 77 -4.00 -5.84 17.66
C PRO A 77 -5.10 -5.05 16.92
N LEU A 78 -5.93 -5.73 16.13
CA LEU A 78 -6.99 -5.07 15.36
C LEU A 78 -7.95 -4.26 16.24
N ALA A 79 -8.16 -4.69 17.49
CA ALA A 79 -9.02 -4.01 18.46
C ALA A 79 -8.55 -2.57 18.77
N GLU A 80 -7.29 -2.26 18.56
CA GLU A 80 -6.71 -0.93 18.77
C GLU A 80 -6.78 -0.04 17.52
N VAL A 81 -7.20 -0.61 16.38
CA VAL A 81 -7.27 0.11 15.10
C VAL A 81 -8.70 0.57 14.85
N HIS A 82 -8.91 1.88 14.91
CA HIS A 82 -10.23 2.48 14.78
C HIS A 82 -10.43 3.10 13.39
N GLY A 83 -11.69 3.09 12.92
CA GLY A 83 -12.09 3.62 11.63
C GLY A 83 -11.93 2.61 10.48
N GLY A 84 -12.92 2.56 9.59
CA GLY A 84 -12.98 1.56 8.53
C GLY A 84 -11.79 1.61 7.56
N TYR A 85 -11.27 2.82 7.27
CA TYR A 85 -10.10 2.97 6.42
C TYR A 85 -8.86 2.32 7.05
N SER A 86 -8.54 2.66 8.30
CA SER A 86 -7.38 2.11 9.00
C SER A 86 -7.48 0.59 9.14
N GLN A 87 -8.67 0.08 9.48
CA GLN A 87 -8.94 -1.36 9.56
C GLN A 87 -8.74 -2.05 8.20
N SER A 88 -9.21 -1.44 7.10
CA SER A 88 -9.03 -2.01 5.76
C SER A 88 -7.56 -2.05 5.33
N LYS A 89 -6.78 -1.03 5.66
CA LYS A 89 -5.33 -0.99 5.41
C LYS A 89 -4.60 -2.00 6.30
N TRP A 90 -4.98 -2.13 7.56
CA TRP A 90 -4.42 -3.12 8.50
C TRP A 90 -4.63 -4.55 7.99
N VAL A 91 -5.86 -4.91 7.60
CA VAL A 91 -6.17 -6.24 7.06
C VAL A 91 -5.37 -6.51 5.80
N SER A 92 -5.31 -5.55 4.89
CA SER A 92 -4.52 -5.67 3.65
C SER A 92 -3.04 -5.87 3.95
N GLU A 93 -2.48 -5.17 4.93
CA GLU A 93 -1.07 -5.31 5.30
C GLU A 93 -0.78 -6.67 5.92
N LYS A 94 -1.71 -7.25 6.69
CA LYS A 94 -1.57 -8.65 7.19
C LYS A 94 -1.56 -9.66 6.03
N LEU A 95 -2.39 -9.47 5.01
CA LEU A 95 -2.38 -10.33 3.81
C LEU A 95 -1.07 -10.19 3.04
N VAL A 96 -0.56 -8.98 2.91
CA VAL A 96 0.72 -8.67 2.28
C VAL A 96 1.87 -9.34 3.04
N ALA A 97 1.88 -9.23 4.37
CA ALA A 97 2.90 -9.88 5.21
C ALA A 97 2.84 -11.41 5.10
N LEU A 98 1.64 -11.99 5.04
CA LEU A 98 1.46 -13.43 4.83
C LEU A 98 1.99 -13.88 3.45
N ALA A 99 1.76 -13.10 2.40
CA ALA A 99 2.30 -13.41 1.09
C ALA A 99 3.83 -13.28 1.05
N ALA A 100 4.40 -12.27 1.73
CA ALA A 100 5.84 -12.10 1.87
C ALA A 100 6.48 -13.30 2.58
N SER A 101 5.87 -13.81 3.66
CA SER A 101 6.35 -15.01 4.38
C SER A 101 6.33 -16.27 3.52
N ARG A 102 5.56 -16.28 2.43
CA ARG A 102 5.48 -17.35 1.43
C ARG A 102 6.39 -17.15 0.23
N GLY A 103 7.29 -16.16 0.28
CA GLY A 103 8.32 -15.93 -0.74
C GLY A 103 7.95 -14.94 -1.84
N VAL A 104 6.81 -14.25 -1.76
CA VAL A 104 6.52 -13.14 -2.69
C VAL A 104 7.42 -11.95 -2.34
N PRO A 105 8.18 -11.38 -3.30
CA PRO A 105 9.07 -10.25 -3.02
C PRO A 105 8.26 -8.97 -2.82
N ILE A 106 8.05 -8.56 -1.56
CA ILE A 106 7.20 -7.43 -1.21
C ILE A 106 7.98 -6.38 -0.43
N CYS A 107 7.69 -5.10 -0.71
CA CYS A 107 8.09 -3.95 0.07
C CYS A 107 6.84 -3.19 0.51
N VAL A 108 6.71 -2.93 1.82
CA VAL A 108 5.61 -2.15 2.40
C VAL A 108 6.09 -0.73 2.66
N HIS A 109 5.34 0.25 2.17
CA HIS A 109 5.59 1.66 2.40
C HIS A 109 4.47 2.21 3.28
N ARG A 110 4.80 2.84 4.38
CA ARG A 110 3.83 3.44 5.32
C ARG A 110 4.01 4.97 5.36
N PRO A 111 3.56 5.68 4.31
CA PRO A 111 3.64 7.13 4.32
C PRO A 111 2.76 7.70 5.44
N GLY A 112 3.21 8.82 6.01
CA GLY A 112 2.40 9.66 6.87
C GLY A 112 1.34 10.42 6.09
N GLU A 113 0.82 11.48 6.69
CA GLU A 113 -0.12 12.38 6.01
C GLU A 113 0.60 13.07 4.84
N LEU A 114 0.19 12.75 3.62
CA LEU A 114 0.67 13.40 2.42
C LEU A 114 -0.09 14.72 2.28
N SER A 115 0.43 15.79 2.87
CA SER A 115 -0.04 17.13 2.58
C SER A 115 0.33 17.47 1.13
N LYS A 116 -0.50 18.30 0.47
CA LYS A 116 -0.15 18.86 -0.83
C LYS A 116 1.17 19.62 -0.69
N CYS A 117 2.26 19.02 -1.09
CA CYS A 117 3.47 19.78 -1.37
C CYS A 117 3.15 20.65 -2.58
N SER A 118 2.91 21.94 -2.36
CA SER A 118 2.82 22.92 -3.44
C SER A 118 4.23 23.25 -3.94
N ILE A 119 4.91 22.25 -4.49
CA ILE A 119 6.02 22.52 -5.39
C ILE A 119 5.36 23.03 -6.67
N ARG A 120 5.27 24.34 -6.81
CA ARG A 120 5.12 24.97 -8.12
C ARG A 120 6.40 24.64 -8.88
N LEU A 121 6.40 23.55 -9.61
CA LEU A 121 7.34 23.38 -10.71
C LEU A 121 6.93 24.42 -11.76
N SER A 122 7.60 25.57 -11.76
CA SER A 122 7.53 26.51 -12.84
C SER A 122 8.07 25.81 -14.08
N LEU A 123 7.30 25.78 -15.17
CA LEU A 123 7.75 25.23 -16.46
C LEU A 123 9.08 25.82 -16.94
N GLY A 124 9.53 26.93 -16.36
CA GLY A 124 10.82 27.57 -16.63
C GLY A 124 12.05 26.82 -16.11
N ASP A 125 11.90 25.94 -15.13
CA ASP A 125 13.04 25.22 -14.54
C ASP A 125 13.48 23.97 -15.36
N LEU A 126 12.67 23.55 -16.31
CA LEU A 126 12.99 22.40 -17.17
C LEU A 126 13.79 22.76 -18.43
N THR A 127 14.02 24.06 -18.69
CA THR A 127 14.71 24.52 -19.92
C THR A 127 16.17 24.96 -19.70
N ARG A 128 16.68 24.89 -18.46
CA ARG A 128 18.10 25.15 -18.19
C ARG A 128 18.85 23.82 -18.08
N SER A 129 19.22 23.27 -19.23
CA SER A 129 20.32 22.31 -19.31
C SER A 129 21.63 23.11 -19.26
N PRO A 130 22.55 22.84 -18.35
CA PRO A 130 23.88 23.42 -18.47
C PRO A 130 24.62 22.73 -19.60
N LEU A 131 25.15 23.52 -20.52
CA LEU A 131 26.19 23.11 -21.47
C LEU A 131 27.49 22.82 -20.71
#